data_6f264129f1cc2e24871ade71d2b2ce71
#
_entry.id   6f264129f1cc2e24871ade71d2b2ce71
#
_cell.length_a   1.000
_cell.length_b   1.000
_cell.length_c   1.000
_cell.angle_alpha   90.00
_cell.angle_beta   90.00
_cell.angle_gamma   90.00
#
_symmetry.space_group_name_H-M   'P 1'
#
loop_
_entity.id
_entity.type
_entity.pdbx_description
1 polymer ?
#
loop_
_entity_poly.entity_id
_entity_poly.type
_entity_poly.pdbx_seq_one_letter_code
_entity_poly.pdbx_strand_id
1 'polypeptide(L)'
;MNEIKYIKKYVEKLYLKNDPSHDFEHIMRVYKNAEKICNTENVNKKLVLISVLLHDIVKKSQSRKSSKSSADLSAEKSLEILKKLKMPKLEINIITEAIRNHSFTKKKISKTIEGRILQDADRLDAIGAIGIARAFCVSGVKNRPFYNLNDPLAKKRTLNDKKWTLDHFFKKLLLLEKQMNTKSAKIEARKRTIVLKKFIDDLKLEI
;
A
#
# COMPACT_ATOMS: atom_id res chain seq x y z
N MET A 1 6.11 -21.00 19.02
CA MET A 1 5.56 -19.62 19.16
C MET A 1 4.82 -19.28 17.87
N ASN A 2 3.62 -18.68 17.93
CA ASN A 2 2.91 -18.29 16.70
C ASN A 2 3.59 -17.03 16.14
N GLU A 3 4.36 -17.17 15.06
CA GLU A 3 5.18 -16.12 14.47
C GLU A 3 4.34 -14.89 14.08
N ILE A 4 3.12 -15.11 13.54
CA ILE A 4 2.21 -14.02 13.18
C ILE A 4 1.85 -13.19 14.41
N LYS A 5 1.50 -13.83 15.53
CA LYS A 5 1.15 -13.15 16.77
C LYS A 5 2.32 -12.33 17.32
N TYR A 6 3.53 -12.89 17.28
CA TYR A 6 4.74 -12.21 17.70
C TYR A 6 5.04 -10.99 16.83
N ILE A 7 5.05 -11.18 15.50
CA ILE A 7 5.35 -10.12 14.53
C ILE A 7 4.31 -9.01 14.62
N LYS A 8 3.02 -9.35 14.74
CA LYS A 8 1.94 -8.36 14.89
C LYS A 8 2.17 -7.46 16.11
N LYS A 9 2.46 -8.05 17.28
CA LYS A 9 2.75 -7.28 18.50
C LYS A 9 4.02 -6.42 18.37
N TYR A 10 5.04 -6.92 17.68
CA TYR A 10 6.25 -6.18 17.39
C TYR A 10 5.97 -4.95 16.51
N VAL A 11 5.25 -5.15 15.41
CA VAL A 11 4.89 -4.09 14.46
C VAL A 11 3.98 -3.05 15.11
N GLU A 12 2.97 -3.45 15.87
CA GLU A 12 2.09 -2.56 16.61
C GLU A 12 2.89 -1.56 17.47
N LYS A 13 3.87 -2.04 18.22
CA LYS A 13 4.77 -1.17 19.02
C LYS A 13 5.56 -0.18 18.19
N LEU A 14 5.97 -0.54 16.97
CA LEU A 14 6.71 0.36 16.08
C LEU A 14 5.84 1.51 15.56
N TYR A 15 4.52 1.29 15.46
CA TYR A 15 3.59 2.25 14.87
C TYR A 15 2.88 3.16 15.87
N LEU A 16 3.05 2.97 17.18
CA LEU A 16 2.41 3.78 18.25
C LEU A 16 2.64 5.30 18.13
N LYS A 17 3.58 5.76 17.32
CA LYS A 17 3.96 7.18 17.15
C LYS A 17 3.86 7.66 15.70
N ASN A 18 3.02 7.01 14.86
CA ASN A 18 2.91 7.36 13.44
C ASN A 18 1.78 8.34 13.15
N ASP A 19 1.86 9.00 11.97
CA ASP A 19 0.76 9.78 11.43
C ASP A 19 -0.39 8.87 10.94
N PRO A 20 -1.66 9.35 10.95
CA PRO A 20 -2.83 8.52 10.63
C PRO A 20 -2.88 7.96 9.20
N SER A 21 -2.06 8.46 8.27
CA SER A 21 -2.04 7.97 6.89
C SER A 21 -1.15 6.74 6.69
N HIS A 22 -0.23 6.50 7.66
CA HIS A 22 0.73 5.38 7.66
C HIS A 22 0.88 4.82 9.08
N ASP A 23 -0.24 4.47 9.68
CA ASP A 23 -0.37 3.95 11.02
C ASP A 23 -0.54 2.42 11.05
N PHE A 24 -0.66 1.86 12.24
CA PHE A 24 -0.91 0.43 12.40
C PHE A 24 -2.26 0.00 11.79
N GLU A 25 -3.23 0.91 11.72
CA GLU A 25 -4.53 0.65 11.12
C GLU A 25 -4.42 0.40 9.61
N HIS A 26 -3.51 1.13 8.90
CA HIS A 26 -3.19 0.81 7.51
C HIS A 26 -2.71 -0.64 7.37
N ILE A 27 -1.74 -1.05 8.18
CA ILE A 27 -1.24 -2.44 8.16
C ILE A 27 -2.39 -3.44 8.39
N MET A 28 -3.30 -3.14 9.31
CA MET A 28 -4.43 -4.02 9.62
C MET A 28 -5.50 -4.04 8.52
N ARG A 29 -5.71 -2.93 7.78
CA ARG A 29 -6.59 -2.93 6.60
C ARG A 29 -5.98 -3.73 5.45
N VAL A 30 -4.68 -3.57 5.19
CA VAL A 30 -3.94 -4.38 4.21
C VAL A 30 -3.98 -5.86 4.60
N TYR A 31 -3.82 -6.18 5.89
CA TYR A 31 -3.92 -7.54 6.41
C TYR A 31 -5.29 -8.16 6.11
N LYS A 32 -6.38 -7.46 6.40
CA LYS A 32 -7.75 -7.92 6.09
C LYS A 32 -7.99 -8.10 4.59
N ASN A 33 -7.46 -7.19 3.76
CA ASN A 33 -7.53 -7.34 2.31
C ASN A 33 -6.80 -8.62 1.85
N ALA A 34 -5.58 -8.84 2.34
CA ALA A 34 -4.78 -10.02 2.01
C ALA A 34 -5.45 -11.32 2.47
N GLU A 35 -6.03 -11.36 3.67
CA GLU A 35 -6.79 -12.53 4.14
C GLU A 35 -7.93 -12.90 3.19
N LYS A 36 -8.71 -11.90 2.74
CA LYS A 36 -9.81 -12.12 1.79
C LYS A 36 -9.30 -12.68 0.46
N ILE A 37 -8.19 -12.15 -0.06
CA ILE A 37 -7.59 -12.63 -1.31
C ILE A 37 -7.07 -14.07 -1.13
N CYS A 38 -6.36 -14.37 -0.04
CA CYS A 38 -5.84 -15.71 0.26
C CYS A 38 -6.94 -16.79 0.32
N ASN A 39 -8.17 -16.43 0.67
CA ASN A 39 -9.27 -17.40 0.71
C ASN A 39 -9.72 -17.88 -0.69
N THR A 40 -9.28 -17.22 -1.75
CA THR A 40 -9.63 -17.53 -3.15
C THR A 40 -8.44 -18.00 -3.99
N GLU A 41 -7.25 -18.01 -3.41
CA GLU A 41 -6.00 -18.35 -4.09
C GLU A 41 -5.33 -19.55 -3.41
N ASN A 42 -4.69 -20.40 -4.21
CA ASN A 42 -3.84 -21.49 -3.68
C ASN A 42 -2.48 -20.91 -3.29
N VAL A 43 -2.33 -20.54 -2.01
CA VAL A 43 -1.16 -19.81 -1.51
C VAL A 43 -0.86 -20.16 -0.05
N ASN A 44 0.39 -20.03 0.36
CA ASN A 44 0.76 -20.11 1.76
C ASN A 44 0.33 -18.79 2.48
N LYS A 45 -0.88 -18.81 3.03
CA LYS A 45 -1.49 -17.66 3.74
C LYS A 45 -0.57 -17.11 4.85
N LYS A 46 0.17 -17.97 5.57
CA LYS A 46 1.11 -17.54 6.63
C LYS A 46 2.17 -16.60 6.06
N LEU A 47 2.79 -16.94 4.93
CA LEU A 47 3.84 -16.12 4.33
C LEU A 47 3.32 -14.78 3.81
N VAL A 48 2.12 -14.77 3.22
CA VAL A 48 1.45 -13.53 2.81
C VAL A 48 1.23 -12.62 4.01
N LEU A 49 0.64 -13.13 5.08
CA LEU A 49 0.29 -12.30 6.25
C LEU A 49 1.52 -11.77 6.99
N ILE A 50 2.61 -12.56 7.06
CA ILE A 50 3.89 -12.06 7.59
C ILE A 50 4.46 -10.97 6.68
N SER A 51 4.42 -11.16 5.35
CA SER A 51 4.88 -10.14 4.40
C SER A 51 4.10 -8.83 4.57
N VAL A 52 2.78 -8.92 4.75
CA VAL A 52 1.92 -7.74 5.01
C VAL A 52 2.33 -7.05 6.31
N LEU A 53 2.52 -7.77 7.41
CA LEU A 53 2.89 -7.16 8.69
C LEU A 53 4.22 -6.41 8.61
N LEU A 54 5.14 -6.87 7.76
CA LEU A 54 6.51 -6.35 7.69
C LEU A 54 6.78 -5.42 6.50
N HIS A 55 5.82 -5.20 5.57
CA HIS A 55 6.14 -4.53 4.30
C HIS A 55 6.60 -3.08 4.44
N ASP A 56 6.10 -2.34 5.42
CA ASP A 56 6.38 -0.92 5.63
C ASP A 56 7.01 -0.61 7.01
N ILE A 57 7.73 -1.59 7.62
CA ILE A 57 8.36 -1.40 8.95
C ILE A 57 9.46 -0.34 8.98
N VAL A 58 9.98 0.10 7.82
CA VAL A 58 10.90 1.22 7.70
C VAL A 58 10.21 2.39 7.02
N LYS A 59 10.12 3.52 7.74
CA LYS A 59 9.46 4.73 7.25
C LYS A 59 10.24 5.39 6.11
N LYS A 60 9.53 6.04 5.21
CA LYS A 60 10.11 6.79 4.10
C LYS A 60 11.04 7.92 4.56
N SER A 61 10.79 8.51 5.71
CA SER A 61 11.67 9.50 6.34
C SER A 61 13.04 8.93 6.69
N GLN A 62 13.11 7.67 7.10
CA GLN A 62 14.36 6.98 7.41
C GLN A 62 15.15 6.62 6.13
N SER A 63 14.46 6.38 5.00
CA SER A 63 15.11 6.08 3.73
C SER A 63 15.76 7.30 3.06
N ARG A 64 15.42 8.53 3.46
CA ARG A 64 16.01 9.76 2.89
C ARG A 64 17.53 9.87 3.12
N LYS A 65 18.06 9.17 4.13
CA LYS A 65 19.50 9.10 4.42
C LYS A 65 20.20 7.95 3.69
N SER A 66 19.48 7.19 2.86
CA SER A 66 19.97 6.02 2.14
C SER A 66 19.63 6.14 0.65
N SER A 67 20.49 5.59 -0.22
CA SER A 67 20.21 5.41 -1.65
C SER A 67 19.12 4.35 -1.91
N LYS A 68 18.75 3.55 -0.89
CA LYS A 68 17.77 2.47 -0.98
C LYS A 68 16.34 2.99 -0.76
N SER A 69 15.36 2.35 -1.40
CA SER A 69 13.94 2.62 -1.16
C SER A 69 13.50 2.13 0.24
N SER A 70 12.39 2.68 0.78
CA SER A 70 11.80 2.18 2.03
C SER A 70 11.44 0.68 1.96
N ALA A 71 11.01 0.20 0.78
CA ALA A 71 10.71 -1.21 0.57
C ALA A 71 11.96 -2.10 0.65
N ASP A 72 13.11 -1.63 0.13
CA ASP A 72 14.37 -2.36 0.24
C ASP A 72 14.84 -2.44 1.70
N LEU A 73 14.78 -1.31 2.42
CA LEU A 73 15.13 -1.25 3.84
C LEU A 73 14.17 -2.08 4.71
N SER A 74 12.87 -2.07 4.40
CA SER A 74 11.90 -2.94 5.08
C SER A 74 12.19 -4.42 4.85
N ALA A 75 12.59 -4.81 3.63
CA ALA A 75 12.97 -6.18 3.33
C ALA A 75 14.25 -6.60 4.09
N GLU A 76 15.26 -5.73 4.18
CA GLU A 76 16.48 -5.97 4.96
C GLU A 76 16.18 -6.12 6.45
N LYS A 77 15.37 -5.21 7.00
CA LYS A 77 14.96 -5.30 8.41
C LYS A 77 14.13 -6.54 8.70
N SER A 78 13.26 -6.93 7.77
CA SER A 78 12.48 -8.15 7.86
C SER A 78 13.36 -9.39 7.87
N LEU A 79 14.41 -9.45 7.03
CA LEU A 79 15.38 -10.52 7.02
C LEU A 79 16.00 -10.76 8.41
N GLU A 80 16.39 -9.68 9.11
CA GLU A 80 16.96 -9.78 10.46
C GLU A 80 15.95 -10.38 11.46
N ILE A 81 14.68 -9.91 11.41
CA ILE A 81 13.61 -10.38 12.30
C ILE A 81 13.30 -11.86 12.05
N LEU A 82 13.15 -12.25 10.78
CA LEU A 82 12.81 -13.62 10.40
C LEU A 82 13.93 -14.63 10.72
N LYS A 83 15.20 -14.22 10.58
CA LYS A 83 16.35 -15.02 11.03
C LYS A 83 16.35 -15.23 12.56
N LYS A 84 16.06 -14.20 13.34
CA LYS A 84 15.93 -14.32 14.82
C LYS A 84 14.81 -15.27 15.21
N LEU A 85 13.73 -15.34 14.42
CA LEU A 85 12.63 -16.29 14.61
C LEU A 85 12.95 -17.69 14.08
N LYS A 86 14.16 -17.92 13.57
CA LYS A 86 14.64 -19.21 13.02
C LYS A 86 13.71 -19.77 11.91
N MET A 87 13.10 -18.90 11.11
CA MET A 87 12.28 -19.34 9.98
C MET A 87 13.12 -20.02 8.89
N PRO A 88 12.53 -20.96 8.13
CA PRO A 88 13.22 -21.62 7.02
C PRO A 88 13.72 -20.60 5.97
N LYS A 89 14.90 -20.81 5.42
CA LYS A 89 15.53 -19.91 4.43
C LYS A 89 14.64 -19.66 3.21
N LEU A 90 13.93 -20.70 2.74
CA LEU A 90 13.01 -20.57 1.61
C LEU A 90 11.86 -19.60 1.92
N GLU A 91 11.23 -19.73 3.10
CA GLU A 91 10.14 -18.85 3.54
C GLU A 91 10.62 -17.42 3.68
N ILE A 92 11.81 -17.21 4.28
CA ILE A 92 12.45 -15.89 4.41
C ILE A 92 12.64 -15.24 3.02
N ASN A 93 13.12 -15.99 2.04
CA ASN A 93 13.34 -15.48 0.68
C ASN A 93 12.03 -15.04 0.03
N ILE A 94 10.95 -15.83 0.15
CA ILE A 94 9.62 -15.46 -0.37
C ILE A 94 9.12 -14.18 0.28
N ILE A 95 9.16 -14.08 1.61
CA ILE A 95 8.70 -12.90 2.35
C ILE A 95 9.50 -11.65 1.97
N THR A 96 10.83 -11.73 1.96
CA THR A 96 11.68 -10.57 1.67
C THR A 96 11.59 -10.14 0.21
N GLU A 97 11.40 -11.06 -0.74
CA GLU A 97 11.10 -10.76 -2.15
C GLU A 97 9.77 -10.02 -2.27
N ALA A 98 8.72 -10.54 -1.64
CA ALA A 98 7.41 -9.92 -1.63
C ALA A 98 7.49 -8.47 -1.10
N ILE A 99 8.14 -8.26 0.05
CA ILE A 99 8.32 -6.95 0.66
C ILE A 99 9.12 -6.02 -0.25
N ARG A 100 10.22 -6.48 -0.84
CA ARG A 100 11.08 -5.68 -1.71
C ARG A 100 10.35 -5.15 -2.93
N ASN A 101 9.43 -5.93 -3.48
CA ASN A 101 8.74 -5.62 -4.74
C ASN A 101 7.30 -5.12 -4.56
N HIS A 102 6.79 -4.93 -3.32
CA HIS A 102 5.39 -4.50 -3.12
C HIS A 102 5.10 -3.12 -3.67
N SER A 103 6.07 -2.19 -3.59
CA SER A 103 5.84 -0.77 -3.86
C SER A 103 5.44 -0.48 -5.31
N PHE A 104 4.37 0.27 -5.47
CA PHE A 104 3.89 0.77 -6.75
C PHE A 104 4.97 1.49 -7.57
N THR A 105 5.85 2.24 -6.92
CA THR A 105 6.89 3.03 -7.60
C THR A 105 7.92 2.19 -8.33
N LYS A 106 8.09 0.92 -7.94
CA LYS A 106 9.01 0.01 -8.62
C LYS A 106 8.49 -0.51 -9.96
N LYS A 107 7.20 -0.33 -10.26
CA LYS A 107 6.56 -0.79 -11.52
C LYS A 107 6.86 -2.25 -11.87
N LYS A 108 7.07 -3.09 -10.86
CA LYS A 108 7.37 -4.53 -11.01
C LYS A 108 6.22 -5.37 -10.47
N ILE A 109 5.90 -6.44 -11.18
CA ILE A 109 5.03 -7.50 -10.66
C ILE A 109 5.93 -8.48 -9.90
N SER A 110 5.53 -8.85 -8.68
CA SER A 110 6.25 -9.86 -7.90
C SER A 110 6.23 -11.21 -8.60
N LYS A 111 7.33 -11.95 -8.49
CA LYS A 111 7.47 -13.28 -9.09
C LYS A 111 6.61 -14.31 -8.37
N THR A 112 6.45 -14.18 -7.06
CA THR A 112 5.69 -15.11 -6.22
C THR A 112 4.22 -14.69 -6.12
N ILE A 113 3.34 -15.66 -5.90
CA ILE A 113 1.91 -15.40 -5.66
C ILE A 113 1.72 -14.62 -4.36
N GLU A 114 2.52 -14.91 -3.32
CA GLU A 114 2.51 -14.21 -2.04
C GLU A 114 2.79 -12.72 -2.23
N GLY A 115 3.79 -12.39 -3.03
CA GLY A 115 4.13 -10.99 -3.33
C GLY A 115 3.08 -10.29 -4.19
N ARG A 116 2.44 -10.98 -5.14
CA ARG A 116 1.31 -10.44 -5.92
C ARG A 116 0.11 -10.13 -5.03
N ILE A 117 -0.18 -10.99 -4.05
CA ILE A 117 -1.26 -10.75 -3.08
C ILE A 117 -0.93 -9.56 -2.17
N LEU A 118 0.31 -9.43 -1.70
CA LEU A 118 0.74 -8.26 -0.95
C LEU A 118 0.57 -6.96 -1.77
N GLN A 119 1.00 -6.97 -3.04
CA GLN A 119 0.81 -5.82 -3.95
C GLN A 119 -0.68 -5.44 -4.09
N ASP A 120 -1.54 -6.43 -4.29
CA ASP A 120 -2.98 -6.21 -4.46
C ASP A 120 -3.61 -5.68 -3.17
N ALA A 121 -3.29 -6.28 -2.03
CA ALA A 121 -3.83 -5.91 -0.72
C ALA A 121 -3.48 -4.46 -0.34
N ASP A 122 -2.23 -4.03 -0.59
CA ASP A 122 -1.77 -2.66 -0.36
C ASP A 122 -2.44 -1.66 -1.33
N ARG A 123 -2.52 -2.00 -2.63
CA ARG A 123 -3.20 -1.18 -3.63
C ARG A 123 -4.68 -1.00 -3.33
N LEU A 124 -5.36 -2.03 -2.81
CA LEU A 124 -6.75 -1.94 -2.39
C LEU A 124 -6.96 -0.92 -1.25
N ASP A 125 -6.00 -0.76 -0.32
CA ASP A 125 -6.09 0.25 0.75
C ASP A 125 -5.87 1.68 0.22
N ALA A 126 -5.32 1.82 -0.98
CA ALA A 126 -5.12 3.13 -1.62
C ALA A 126 -6.33 3.61 -2.44
N ILE A 127 -7.40 2.83 -2.58
CA ILE A 127 -8.60 3.17 -3.38
C ILE A 127 -9.89 3.02 -2.56
N GLY A 128 -11.00 3.57 -3.09
CA GLY A 128 -12.28 3.64 -2.39
C GLY A 128 -12.31 4.76 -1.34
N ALA A 129 -13.26 4.71 -0.42
CA ALA A 129 -13.47 5.74 0.60
C ALA A 129 -12.20 5.98 1.46
N ILE A 130 -11.54 4.89 1.89
CA ILE A 130 -10.27 4.99 2.63
C ILE A 130 -9.17 5.65 1.77
N GLY A 131 -9.08 5.29 0.49
CA GLY A 131 -8.11 5.89 -0.43
C GLY A 131 -8.31 7.40 -0.60
N ILE A 132 -9.57 7.88 -0.68
CA ILE A 132 -9.93 9.29 -0.71
C ILE A 132 -9.45 9.97 0.58
N ALA A 133 -9.87 9.47 1.74
CA ALA A 133 -9.50 10.04 3.04
C ALA A 133 -7.97 10.12 3.21
N ARG A 134 -7.24 9.06 2.88
CA ARG A 134 -5.77 9.02 2.94
C ARG A 134 -5.12 10.03 2.00
N ALA A 135 -5.64 10.21 0.79
CA ALA A 135 -5.10 11.18 -0.17
C ALA A 135 -5.17 12.60 0.38
N PHE A 136 -6.29 13.00 0.99
CA PHE A 136 -6.45 14.32 1.60
C PHE A 136 -5.67 14.46 2.91
N CYS A 137 -5.61 13.43 3.75
CA CYS A 137 -4.79 13.42 4.96
C CYS A 137 -3.30 13.66 4.62
N VAL A 138 -2.74 12.90 3.67
CA VAL A 138 -1.34 13.09 3.20
C VAL A 138 -1.13 14.49 2.61
N SER A 139 -2.13 15.03 1.94
CA SER A 139 -2.04 16.38 1.35
C SER A 139 -2.06 17.46 2.41
N GLY A 140 -2.88 17.31 3.46
CA GLY A 140 -2.88 18.21 4.62
C GLY A 140 -1.52 18.26 5.31
N VAL A 141 -0.93 17.11 5.61
CA VAL A 141 0.43 17.01 6.20
C VAL A 141 1.51 17.68 5.33
N LYS A 142 1.29 17.74 4.00
CA LYS A 142 2.23 18.34 3.03
C LYS A 142 1.88 19.77 2.63
N ASN A 143 0.87 20.39 3.25
CA ASN A 143 0.34 21.70 2.85
C ASN A 143 0.03 21.78 1.35
N ARG A 144 -0.56 20.69 0.79
CA ARG A 144 -0.88 20.61 -0.63
C ARG A 144 -2.33 21.00 -0.86
N PRO A 145 -2.62 21.97 -1.76
CA PRO A 145 -3.98 22.33 -2.15
C PRO A 145 -4.75 21.13 -2.72
N PHE A 146 -6.07 21.16 -2.61
CA PHE A 146 -6.93 20.10 -3.11
C PHE A 146 -6.84 19.98 -4.63
N TYR A 147 -6.90 21.12 -5.34
CA TYR A 147 -6.87 21.18 -6.80
C TYR A 147 -6.27 22.52 -7.27
N ASN A 148 -6.05 22.64 -8.58
CA ASN A 148 -5.68 23.90 -9.22
C ASN A 148 -6.94 24.72 -9.50
N LEU A 149 -7.04 25.96 -9.03
CA LEU A 149 -8.22 26.81 -9.19
C LEU A 149 -8.58 27.09 -10.66
N ASN A 150 -7.59 27.25 -11.55
CA ASN A 150 -7.83 27.60 -12.95
C ASN A 150 -8.13 26.38 -13.84
N ASP A 151 -7.70 25.17 -13.43
CA ASP A 151 -7.95 23.93 -14.16
C ASP A 151 -7.96 22.74 -13.18
N PRO A 152 -9.04 22.59 -12.40
CA PRO A 152 -9.11 21.58 -11.33
C PRO A 152 -8.89 20.15 -11.80
N LEU A 153 -9.36 19.83 -13.00
CA LEU A 153 -9.32 18.47 -13.57
C LEU A 153 -8.13 18.24 -14.53
N ALA A 154 -7.19 19.19 -14.62
CA ALA A 154 -6.04 19.13 -15.49
C ALA A 154 -6.42 18.84 -16.99
N LYS A 155 -7.47 19.52 -17.49
CA LYS A 155 -7.91 19.37 -18.89
C LYS A 155 -6.95 20.03 -19.88
N LYS A 156 -6.29 21.14 -19.46
CA LYS A 156 -5.39 21.95 -20.30
C LYS A 156 -3.95 21.96 -19.80
N ARG A 157 -3.67 21.34 -18.66
CA ARG A 157 -2.33 21.29 -18.04
C ARG A 157 -1.87 19.87 -17.77
N THR A 158 -0.59 19.68 -17.58
CA THR A 158 -0.02 18.39 -17.17
C THR A 158 -0.33 18.11 -15.69
N LEU A 159 -0.67 16.85 -15.39
CA LEU A 159 -0.90 16.37 -14.04
C LEU A 159 0.34 16.50 -13.14
N ASN A 160 0.20 17.14 -11.98
CA ASN A 160 1.26 17.27 -10.98
C ASN A 160 0.78 16.90 -9.58
N ASP A 161 0.86 15.62 -9.25
CA ASP A 161 0.44 15.05 -7.97
C ASP A 161 1.36 15.40 -6.78
N LYS A 162 2.46 16.11 -7.03
CA LYS A 162 3.28 16.72 -5.98
C LYS A 162 2.72 18.08 -5.55
N LYS A 163 2.00 18.77 -6.45
CA LYS A 163 1.46 20.11 -6.22
C LYS A 163 -0.03 20.10 -5.84
N TRP A 164 -0.84 19.22 -6.44
CA TRP A 164 -2.28 19.15 -6.19
C TRP A 164 -2.76 17.76 -5.84
N THR A 165 -3.68 17.68 -4.88
CA THR A 165 -4.22 16.40 -4.38
C THR A 165 -5.02 15.68 -5.45
N LEU A 166 -5.91 16.38 -6.16
CA LEU A 166 -6.79 15.79 -7.15
C LEU A 166 -6.02 15.16 -8.33
N ASP A 167 -4.87 15.74 -8.67
CA ASP A 167 -4.00 15.17 -9.71
C ASP A 167 -3.52 13.76 -9.37
N HIS A 168 -3.39 13.44 -8.08
CA HIS A 168 -3.00 12.10 -7.62
C HIS A 168 -4.06 11.05 -7.94
N PHE A 169 -5.34 11.44 -7.96
CA PHE A 169 -6.43 10.54 -8.36
C PHE A 169 -6.25 10.08 -9.80
N PHE A 170 -5.99 11.01 -10.71
CA PHE A 170 -5.80 10.69 -12.14
C PHE A 170 -4.47 10.02 -12.42
N LYS A 171 -3.39 10.47 -11.78
CA LYS A 171 -2.04 9.99 -12.06
C LYS A 171 -1.75 8.62 -11.45
N LYS A 172 -2.49 8.25 -10.39
CA LYS A 172 -2.24 6.99 -9.68
C LYS A 172 -3.51 6.22 -9.32
N LEU A 173 -4.42 6.80 -8.52
CA LEU A 173 -5.46 6.02 -7.85
C LEU A 173 -6.38 5.30 -8.85
N LEU A 174 -6.87 6.01 -9.87
CA LEU A 174 -7.74 5.44 -10.91
C LEU A 174 -7.05 4.38 -11.79
N LEU A 175 -5.72 4.33 -11.79
CA LEU A 175 -4.95 3.34 -12.57
C LEU A 175 -4.76 2.03 -11.81
N LEU A 176 -4.96 2.01 -10.47
CA LEU A 176 -4.67 0.84 -9.63
C LEU A 176 -5.57 -0.36 -9.95
N GLU A 177 -6.83 -0.13 -10.35
CA GLU A 177 -7.75 -1.21 -10.75
C GLU A 177 -7.14 -2.11 -11.84
N LYS A 178 -6.55 -1.49 -12.88
CA LYS A 178 -5.94 -2.21 -14.00
C LYS A 178 -4.65 -2.95 -13.62
N GLN A 179 -4.09 -2.66 -12.46
CA GLN A 179 -2.82 -3.21 -11.99
C GLN A 179 -2.96 -4.31 -10.94
N MET A 180 -4.19 -4.72 -10.65
CA MET A 180 -4.41 -5.86 -9.75
C MET A 180 -3.98 -7.16 -10.42
N ASN A 181 -3.33 -8.02 -9.66
CA ASN A 181 -2.78 -9.29 -10.14
C ASN A 181 -3.82 -10.42 -10.06
N THR A 182 -4.51 -10.55 -8.92
CA THR A 182 -5.45 -11.64 -8.62
C THR A 182 -6.88 -11.32 -9.07
N LYS A 183 -7.67 -12.37 -9.34
CA LYS A 183 -9.06 -12.22 -9.79
C LYS A 183 -9.94 -11.55 -8.74
N SER A 184 -9.82 -11.98 -7.49
CA SER A 184 -10.60 -11.41 -6.38
C SER A 184 -10.26 -9.94 -6.11
N ALA A 185 -8.97 -9.58 -6.18
CA ALA A 185 -8.55 -8.18 -6.03
C ALA A 185 -9.06 -7.30 -7.18
N LYS A 186 -9.11 -7.78 -8.43
CA LYS A 186 -9.69 -7.05 -9.57
C LYS A 186 -11.16 -6.73 -9.35
N ILE A 187 -11.94 -7.71 -8.85
CA ILE A 187 -13.37 -7.52 -8.55
C ILE A 187 -13.56 -6.46 -7.46
N GLU A 188 -12.80 -6.55 -6.37
CA GLU A 188 -12.89 -5.59 -5.27
C GLU A 188 -12.40 -4.20 -5.68
N ALA A 189 -11.31 -4.12 -6.46
CA ALA A 189 -10.78 -2.86 -6.97
C ALA A 189 -11.79 -2.12 -7.86
N ARG A 190 -12.54 -2.85 -8.72
CA ARG A 190 -13.60 -2.25 -9.53
C ARG A 190 -14.65 -1.56 -8.66
N LYS A 191 -15.12 -2.21 -7.58
CA LYS A 191 -16.08 -1.62 -6.64
C LYS A 191 -15.53 -0.34 -6.01
N ARG A 192 -14.26 -0.36 -5.55
CA ARG A 192 -13.62 0.79 -4.92
C ARG A 192 -13.33 1.91 -5.91
N THR A 193 -13.03 1.60 -7.15
CA THR A 193 -12.83 2.61 -8.22
C THR A 193 -14.14 3.32 -8.57
N ILE A 194 -15.30 2.66 -8.50
CA ILE A 194 -16.61 3.32 -8.65
C ILE A 194 -16.78 4.41 -7.59
N VAL A 195 -16.39 4.15 -6.34
CA VAL A 195 -16.44 5.15 -5.25
C VAL A 195 -15.54 6.36 -5.56
N LEU A 196 -14.32 6.12 -6.08
CA LEU A 196 -13.41 7.21 -6.49
C LEU A 196 -14.02 8.06 -7.61
N LYS A 197 -14.61 7.43 -8.63
CA LYS A 197 -15.24 8.13 -9.76
C LYS A 197 -16.41 8.97 -9.29
N LYS A 198 -17.30 8.38 -8.48
CA LYS A 198 -18.43 9.10 -7.91
C LYS A 198 -17.98 10.33 -7.11
N PHE A 199 -16.97 10.18 -6.24
CA PHE A 199 -16.40 11.31 -5.50
C PHE A 199 -15.90 12.43 -6.42
N ILE A 200 -15.21 12.08 -7.52
CA ILE A 200 -14.73 13.07 -8.50
C ILE A 200 -15.90 13.75 -9.20
N ASP A 201 -16.95 13.00 -9.54
CA ASP A 201 -18.11 13.54 -10.21
C ASP A 201 -18.92 14.47 -9.29
N ASP A 202 -19.11 14.10 -8.02
CA ASP A 202 -19.73 14.96 -7.01
C ASP A 202 -18.87 16.22 -6.79
N LEU A 203 -17.56 16.10 -6.62
CA LEU A 203 -16.63 17.22 -6.45
C LEU A 203 -16.68 18.22 -7.63
N LYS A 204 -16.86 17.75 -8.86
CA LYS A 204 -17.01 18.66 -10.04
C LYS A 204 -18.21 19.57 -9.97
N LEU A 205 -19.23 19.21 -9.22
CA LEU A 205 -20.45 20.03 -9.05
C LEU A 205 -20.25 21.13 -7.99
N GLU A 206 -19.20 20.99 -7.16
CA GLU A 206 -18.92 21.90 -6.05
C GLU A 206 -17.80 22.92 -6.35
N ILE A 207 -17.12 22.79 -7.51
CA ILE A 207 -15.94 23.60 -7.88
C ILE A 207 -16.06 24.26 -9.26
#